data_f5bfe6421bd9a27ced34477576e4ad4d
#
_entry.id   f5bfe6421bd9a27ced34477576e4ad4d
#
_cell.length_a   1.000
_cell.length_b   1.000
_cell.length_c   1.000
_cell.angle_alpha   90.00
_cell.angle_beta   90.00
_cell.angle_gamma   90.00
#
_symmetry.space_group_name_H-M   'P 1'
#
loop_
_entity.id
_entity.type
_entity.pdbx_description
1 polymer ?
#
loop_
_entity_poly.entity_id
_entity_poly.type
_entity_poly.pdbx_seq_one_letter_code
_entity_poly.pdbx_strand_id
1 'polypeptide(L)'
;TKGDYDFDRDIIKLRPFYSNIRDFLITVLHEIYHAMDSKKYGKNKFVAMYTQAGQEQEDKGKDFHDNNPFEIAAERWARREVNKYIKKYK
;
A
#
# COMPACT_ATOMS: atom_id res chain seq x y z
N THR A 1 3.51 -6.40 7.10
CA THR A 1 2.28 -6.19 6.33
C THR A 1 1.61 -7.52 6.01
N LYS A 2 0.32 -7.45 5.68
CA LYS A 2 -0.49 -8.62 5.32
C LYS A 2 -0.41 -8.96 3.84
N GLY A 3 0.29 -8.17 3.07
CA GLY A 3 0.51 -8.37 1.65
C GLY A 3 1.65 -7.51 1.17
N ASP A 4 2.11 -7.76 -0.04
CA ASP A 4 3.19 -7.02 -0.67
C ASP A 4 2.91 -6.81 -2.15
N TYR A 5 3.48 -5.74 -2.68
CA TYR A 5 3.52 -5.50 -4.11
C TYR A 5 4.94 -5.73 -4.63
N ASP A 6 5.06 -6.62 -5.61
CA ASP A 6 6.34 -6.92 -6.25
C ASP A 6 6.52 -6.00 -7.45
N PHE A 7 7.39 -4.99 -7.33
CA PHE A 7 7.62 -3.99 -8.37
C PHE A 7 8.26 -4.58 -9.63
N ASP A 8 9.04 -5.66 -9.49
CA ASP A 8 9.73 -6.26 -10.63
C ASP A 8 8.80 -7.08 -11.52
N ARG A 9 7.84 -7.78 -10.90
CA ARG A 9 6.91 -8.66 -11.59
C ARG A 9 5.54 -8.07 -11.80
N ASP A 10 5.27 -6.91 -11.21
CA ASP A 10 3.95 -6.27 -11.21
C ASP A 10 2.88 -7.22 -10.66
N ILE A 11 3.19 -7.87 -9.54
CA ILE A 11 2.34 -8.87 -8.89
C ILE A 11 2.02 -8.44 -7.47
N ILE A 12 0.76 -8.61 -7.06
CA ILE A 12 0.33 -8.44 -5.69
C ILE A 12 0.48 -9.78 -4.96
N LYS A 13 1.23 -9.77 -3.84
CA LYS A 13 1.41 -10.95 -2.99
C LYS A 13 0.57 -10.79 -1.75
N LEU A 14 -0.26 -11.78 -1.45
CA LEU A 14 -1.16 -11.77 -0.30
C LEU A 14 -0.84 -12.92 0.64
N ARG A 15 -1.05 -12.69 1.95
CA ARG A 15 -0.95 -13.76 2.93
C ARG A 15 -2.11 -14.74 2.74
N PRO A 16 -1.92 -16.03 3.09
CA PRO A 16 -2.99 -17.01 2.96
C PRO A 16 -4.14 -16.83 3.95
N PHE A 17 -3.92 -16.09 5.05
CA PHE A 17 -4.93 -15.92 6.10
C PHE A 17 -5.19 -14.46 6.43
N TYR A 18 -6.46 -14.12 6.58
CA TYR A 18 -6.94 -12.81 6.98
C TYR A 18 -7.99 -12.97 8.08
N SER A 19 -8.03 -12.03 9.02
CA SER A 19 -8.98 -12.08 10.13
C SER A 19 -10.43 -11.96 9.70
N ASN A 20 -10.69 -11.23 8.59
CA ASN A 20 -12.04 -11.07 8.03
C ASN A 20 -11.96 -10.52 6.62
N ILE A 21 -13.12 -10.47 5.95
CA ILE A 21 -13.20 -9.98 4.56
C ILE A 21 -12.81 -8.50 4.43
N ARG A 22 -13.13 -7.69 5.42
CA ARG A 22 -12.77 -6.27 5.42
C ARG A 22 -11.25 -6.10 5.41
N ASP A 23 -10.56 -6.87 6.25
CA ASP A 23 -9.10 -6.87 6.33
C ASP A 23 -8.48 -7.29 4.99
N PHE A 24 -9.01 -8.32 4.38
CA PHE A 24 -8.58 -8.80 3.07
C PHE A 24 -8.74 -7.70 2.00
N LEU A 25 -9.93 -7.06 1.96
CA LEU A 25 -10.20 -6.01 0.97
C LEU A 25 -9.30 -4.79 1.16
N ILE A 26 -9.04 -4.39 2.40
CA ILE A 26 -8.11 -3.30 2.69
C ILE A 26 -6.71 -3.64 2.16
N THR A 27 -6.25 -4.86 2.42
CA THR A 27 -4.93 -5.29 1.97
C THR A 27 -4.82 -5.27 0.43
N VAL A 28 -5.83 -5.81 -0.26
CA VAL A 28 -5.84 -5.82 -1.73
C VAL A 28 -5.81 -4.39 -2.28
N LEU A 29 -6.65 -3.51 -1.75
CA LEU A 29 -6.73 -2.13 -2.22
C LEU A 29 -5.45 -1.35 -1.92
N HIS A 30 -4.84 -1.60 -0.76
CA HIS A 30 -3.54 -1.01 -0.41
C HIS A 30 -2.48 -1.34 -1.47
N GLU A 31 -2.40 -2.61 -1.87
CA GLU A 31 -1.43 -3.05 -2.87
C GLU A 31 -1.77 -2.52 -4.27
N ILE A 32 -3.07 -2.41 -4.59
CA ILE A 32 -3.52 -1.79 -5.84
C ILE A 32 -3.07 -0.33 -5.91
N TYR A 33 -3.13 0.40 -4.80
CA TYR A 33 -2.68 1.79 -4.75
C TYR A 33 -1.19 1.90 -5.11
N HIS A 34 -0.36 1.00 -4.59
CA HIS A 34 1.05 0.96 -4.95
C HIS A 34 1.26 0.68 -6.43
N ALA A 35 0.45 -0.23 -7.00
CA ALA A 35 0.51 -0.52 -8.43
C ALA A 35 0.14 0.72 -9.27
N MET A 36 -0.87 1.47 -8.83
CA MET A 36 -1.27 2.71 -9.49
C MET A 36 -0.16 3.76 -9.46
N ASP A 37 0.49 3.93 -8.32
CA ASP A 37 1.63 4.84 -8.18
C ASP A 37 2.80 4.42 -9.06
N SER A 38 3.09 3.13 -9.10
CA SER A 38 4.15 2.60 -9.94
C SER A 38 3.89 2.87 -11.43
N LYS A 39 2.64 2.76 -11.87
CA LYS A 39 2.26 3.09 -13.25
C LYS A 39 2.33 4.60 -13.52
N LYS A 40 1.89 5.40 -12.57
CA LYS A 40 1.85 6.86 -12.70
C LYS A 40 3.24 7.47 -12.85
N TYR A 41 4.20 7.03 -12.05
CA TYR A 41 5.54 7.61 -12.01
C TYR A 41 6.57 6.83 -12.79
N GLY A 42 6.26 5.61 -13.20
CA GLY A 42 7.22 4.65 -13.72
C GLY A 42 7.88 3.88 -12.57
N LYS A 43 8.12 2.59 -12.81
CA LYS A 43 8.61 1.65 -11.80
C LYS A 43 9.88 2.15 -11.10
N ASN A 44 10.90 2.51 -11.89
CA ASN A 44 12.20 2.89 -11.33
C ASN A 44 12.11 4.19 -10.53
N LYS A 45 11.36 5.16 -11.06
CA LYS A 45 11.16 6.44 -10.40
C LYS A 45 10.38 6.28 -9.10
N PHE A 46 9.32 5.46 -9.10
CA PHE A 46 8.54 5.22 -7.89
C PHE A 46 9.37 4.55 -6.81
N VAL A 47 10.15 3.52 -7.16
CA VAL A 47 11.02 2.83 -6.20
C VAL A 47 12.02 3.82 -5.59
N ALA A 48 12.61 4.69 -6.41
CA ALA A 48 13.54 5.71 -5.91
C ALA A 48 12.85 6.69 -4.95
N MET A 49 11.66 7.17 -5.31
CA MET A 49 10.88 8.09 -4.46
C MET A 49 10.46 7.43 -3.14
N TYR A 50 10.01 6.19 -3.21
CA TYR A 50 9.59 5.41 -2.05
C TYR A 50 10.77 5.20 -1.10
N THR A 51 11.91 4.77 -1.64
CA THR A 51 13.11 4.53 -0.86
C THR A 51 13.60 5.81 -0.18
N GLN A 52 13.61 6.92 -0.91
CA GLN A 52 14.02 8.21 -0.34
C GLN A 52 13.08 8.64 0.79
N ALA A 53 11.77 8.52 0.58
CA ALA A 53 10.78 8.87 1.59
C ALA A 53 10.94 8.02 2.86
N GLY A 54 11.19 6.72 2.70
CA GLY A 54 11.44 5.81 3.83
C GLY A 54 12.72 6.17 4.56
N GLN A 55 13.78 6.48 3.82
CA GLN A 55 15.07 6.85 4.41
C GLN A 55 14.95 8.14 5.22
N GLU A 56 14.17 9.10 4.76
CA GLU A 56 13.89 10.33 5.50
C GLU A 56 13.21 10.03 6.84
N GLN A 57 12.32 9.06 6.88
CA GLN A 57 11.68 8.65 8.13
C GLN A 57 12.66 7.98 9.08
N GLU A 58 13.53 7.12 8.58
CA GLU A 58 14.58 6.50 9.39
C GLU A 58 15.53 7.55 9.98
N ASP A 59 15.89 8.55 9.19
CA ASP A 59 16.75 9.65 9.65
C ASP A 59 16.12 10.44 10.79
N LYS A 60 14.79 10.44 10.88
CA LYS A 60 14.04 11.06 11.98
C LYS A 60 13.78 10.09 13.14
N GLY A 61 14.32 8.89 13.09
CA GLY A 61 14.12 7.86 14.11
C GLY A 61 12.77 7.15 13.99
N LYS A 62 12.13 7.22 12.83
CA LYS A 62 10.83 6.59 12.56
C LYS A 62 10.99 5.36 11.67
N ASP A 63 9.95 4.53 11.59
CA ASP A 63 9.96 3.32 10.80
C ASP A 63 9.93 3.64 9.31
N PHE A 64 10.78 2.96 8.54
CA PHE A 64 10.89 3.13 7.09
C PHE A 64 9.56 2.85 6.38
N HIS A 65 8.87 1.78 6.76
CA HIS A 65 7.63 1.35 6.12
C HIS A 65 6.42 2.04 6.73
N ASP A 66 6.25 1.93 8.05
CA ASP A 66 5.02 2.37 8.72
C ASP A 66 4.82 3.89 8.65
N ASN A 67 5.90 4.65 8.62
CA ASN A 67 5.86 6.11 8.57
C ASN A 67 6.10 6.67 7.17
N ASN A 68 6.25 5.80 6.17
CA ASN A 68 6.44 6.21 4.79
C ASN A 68 5.15 6.85 4.25
N PRO A 69 5.20 8.08 3.72
CA PRO A 69 3.99 8.76 3.23
C PRO A 69 3.25 7.99 2.13
N PHE A 70 3.96 7.21 1.31
CA PHE A 70 3.30 6.37 0.29
C PHE A 70 2.48 5.25 0.91
N GLU A 71 2.97 4.67 2.02
CA GLU A 71 2.24 3.64 2.75
C GLU A 71 1.03 4.23 3.48
N ILE A 72 1.20 5.39 4.10
CA ILE A 72 0.11 6.08 4.79
C ILE A 72 -1.01 6.45 3.80
N ALA A 73 -0.65 6.98 2.63
CA ALA A 73 -1.61 7.34 1.60
C ALA A 73 -2.36 6.12 1.07
N ALA A 74 -1.65 5.02 0.83
CA ALA A 74 -2.25 3.77 0.35
C ALA A 74 -3.25 3.22 1.37
N GLU A 75 -2.89 3.22 2.65
CA GLU A 75 -3.76 2.72 3.72
C GLU A 75 -5.02 3.56 3.88
N ARG A 76 -4.89 4.89 3.84
CA ARG A 76 -6.03 5.80 3.92
C ARG A 76 -6.99 5.60 2.75
N TRP A 77 -6.46 5.50 1.55
CA TRP A 77 -7.26 5.27 0.35
C TRP A 77 -7.99 3.94 0.43
N ALA A 78 -7.29 2.87 0.80
CA ALA A 78 -7.86 1.53 0.90
C ALA A 78 -9.02 1.49 1.90
N ARG A 79 -8.84 2.08 3.08
CA ARG A 79 -9.88 2.12 4.10
C ARG A 79 -11.11 2.92 3.65
N ARG A 80 -10.88 4.03 2.99
CA ARG A 80 -11.96 4.87 2.46
C ARG A 80 -12.77 4.13 1.39
N GLU A 81 -12.08 3.44 0.48
CA GLU A 81 -12.73 2.68 -0.59
C GLU A 81 -13.54 1.50 -0.04
N VAL A 82 -13.01 0.79 0.93
CA VAL A 82 -13.74 -0.31 1.58
C VAL A 82 -14.98 0.21 2.29
N ASN A 83 -14.89 1.33 2.98
CA ASN A 83 -16.04 1.94 3.67
C ASN A 83 -17.14 2.36 2.68
N LYS A 84 -16.77 2.91 1.53
CA LYS A 84 -17.72 3.22 0.45
C LYS A 84 -18.43 1.97 -0.05
N TYR A 85 -17.67 0.91 -0.28
CA TYR A 85 -18.20 -0.36 -0.74
C TYR A 85 -19.21 -0.94 0.26
N ILE A 86 -18.85 -0.99 1.53
CA ILE A 86 -19.71 -1.50 2.59
C ILE A 86 -21.01 -0.68 2.67
N LYS A 87 -20.91 0.65 2.61
CA LYS A 87 -22.07 1.53 2.62
C LYS A 87 -23.02 1.27 1.45
N LYS A 88 -22.46 1.05 0.26
CA LYS A 88 -23.22 0.85 -0.97
C LYS A 88 -24.01 -0.47 -0.97
N TYR A 89 -23.43 -1.53 -0.42
CA TYR A 89 -23.99 -2.88 -0.49
C TYR A 89 -24.56 -3.40 0.85
N LYS A 90 -24.65 -2.55 1.84
CA LYS A 90 -25.20 -2.91 3.15
C LYS A 90 -26.74 -2.67 3.26
#